data_2342c888e833ca971581a4feb261a2c7
#
_entry.id   2342c888e833ca971581a4feb261a2c7
#
_cell.length_a   1.000
_cell.length_b   1.000
_cell.length_c   1.000
_cell.angle_alpha   90.00
_cell.angle_beta   90.00
_cell.angle_gamma   90.00
#
_symmetry.space_group_name_H-M   'P 1'
#
loop_
_entity.id
_entity.type
_entity.pdbx_description
1 polymer ?
#
loop_
_entity_poly.entity_id
_entity_poly.type
_entity_poly.pdbx_seq_one_letter_code
_entity_poly.pdbx_strand_id
1 'polypeptide(L)'
;MLLNRILELDDQESILLAEESWQDLLDLPVTEQILKEGLDADGGIEINGLGYALHLQEPAPIWLVITDRYSKRKITAQEAEGWQSLIGRRVEAEEEDFLLAINECLSLSLAGELFCQSCLPQAGTQYVEERIERLMHLLPPMLPEEGRLLEICCGSGMATQALLRLGHRPMVVDSDRCEVCQGLKAGKLEPERCMVLDARLLSSKIGRAHV
;
A
#
# COMPACT_ATOMS: atom_id res chain seq x y z
N MET A 1 -4.08 8.25 9.11
CA MET A 1 -3.30 7.50 8.09
C MET A 1 -2.07 8.30 7.65
N LEU A 2 -1.06 7.61 7.09
CA LEU A 2 0.13 8.29 6.54
C LEU A 2 -0.24 9.21 5.37
N LEU A 3 -1.19 8.82 4.53
CA LEU A 3 -1.67 9.67 3.43
C LEU A 3 -2.29 10.98 3.92
N ASN A 4 -3.07 10.99 5.03
CA ASN A 4 -3.59 12.24 5.57
C ASN A 4 -2.46 13.21 5.92
N ARG A 5 -1.36 12.69 6.51
CA ARG A 5 -0.20 13.52 6.87
C ARG A 5 0.52 14.07 5.65
N ILE A 6 0.74 13.23 4.62
CA ILE A 6 1.37 13.67 3.37
C ILE A 6 0.53 14.73 2.67
N LEU A 7 -0.79 14.53 2.64
CA LEU A 7 -1.72 15.45 2.02
C LEU A 7 -2.07 16.66 2.91
N GLU A 8 -1.52 16.72 4.13
CA GLU A 8 -1.83 17.76 5.13
C GLU A 8 -3.34 17.91 5.35
N LEU A 9 -4.02 16.77 5.46
CA LEU A 9 -5.45 16.64 5.72
C LEU A 9 -5.71 16.26 7.18
N ASP A 10 -6.90 16.59 7.66
CA ASP A 10 -7.33 16.13 8.99
C ASP A 10 -7.49 14.60 9.01
N ASP A 11 -7.24 13.98 10.18
CA ASP A 11 -7.40 12.53 10.36
C ASP A 11 -8.85 12.03 10.17
N GLN A 12 -9.82 12.96 10.17
CA GLN A 12 -11.24 12.70 9.93
C GLN A 12 -11.59 12.65 8.43
N GLU A 13 -10.74 13.21 7.57
CA GLU A 13 -10.99 13.23 6.14
C GLU A 13 -10.77 11.85 5.54
N SER A 14 -11.74 11.42 4.77
CA SER A 14 -11.73 10.11 4.11
C SER A 14 -10.85 10.14 2.88
N ILE A 15 -9.99 9.15 2.75
CA ILE A 15 -9.14 8.96 1.58
C ILE A 15 -9.44 7.60 0.95
N LEU A 16 -9.54 7.57 -0.36
CA LEU A 16 -9.66 6.37 -1.17
C LEU A 16 -8.59 6.37 -2.25
N LEU A 17 -8.00 5.23 -2.54
CA LEU A 17 -7.19 5.05 -3.73
C LEU A 17 -8.10 4.74 -4.91
N ALA A 18 -7.77 5.27 -6.08
CA ALA A 18 -8.48 4.96 -7.32
C ALA A 18 -8.42 3.46 -7.65
N GLU A 19 -7.38 2.79 -7.19
CA GLU A 19 -7.17 1.36 -7.34
C GLU A 19 -7.20 0.64 -6.01
N GLU A 20 -7.80 -0.53 -6.01
CA GLU A 20 -8.03 -1.32 -4.78
C GLU A 20 -6.97 -2.40 -4.55
N SER A 21 -5.98 -2.51 -5.42
CA SER A 21 -5.02 -3.63 -5.41
C SER A 21 -3.65 -3.19 -5.91
N TRP A 22 -2.59 -3.69 -5.27
CA TRP A 22 -1.22 -3.49 -5.74
C TRP A 22 -0.96 -4.03 -7.15
N GLN A 23 -1.73 -5.03 -7.60
CA GLN A 23 -1.55 -5.63 -8.91
C GLN A 23 -2.14 -4.79 -10.03
N ASP A 24 -3.22 -4.08 -9.75
CA ASP A 24 -4.09 -3.50 -10.75
C ASP A 24 -3.99 -1.98 -10.87
N LEU A 25 -3.13 -1.33 -10.05
CA LEU A 25 -2.98 0.13 -10.03
C LEU A 25 -2.83 0.70 -11.46
N LEU A 26 -3.79 1.54 -11.86
CA LEU A 26 -3.96 2.16 -13.18
C LEU A 26 -4.11 1.16 -14.36
N ASP A 27 -4.21 -0.13 -14.09
CA ASP A 27 -4.38 -1.15 -15.13
C ASP A 27 -5.85 -1.59 -15.26
N LEU A 28 -6.76 -1.10 -14.38
CA LEU A 28 -8.19 -1.42 -14.43
C LEU A 28 -8.96 -0.53 -15.42
N PRO A 29 -9.94 -1.08 -16.14
CA PRO A 29 -10.78 -0.31 -17.05
C PRO A 29 -11.52 0.86 -16.40
N VAL A 30 -11.92 0.71 -15.12
CA VAL A 30 -12.59 1.77 -14.37
C VAL A 30 -11.69 2.97 -14.18
N THR A 31 -10.42 2.75 -13.86
CA THR A 31 -9.46 3.84 -13.70
C THR A 31 -9.18 4.51 -15.04
N GLU A 32 -9.07 3.73 -16.11
CA GLU A 32 -8.93 4.28 -17.45
C GLU A 32 -10.11 5.17 -17.84
N GLN A 33 -11.32 4.79 -17.44
CA GLN A 33 -12.53 5.59 -17.64
C GLN A 33 -12.49 6.88 -16.83
N ILE A 34 -12.15 6.81 -15.55
CA ILE A 34 -11.97 7.97 -14.66
C ILE A 34 -10.98 8.98 -15.27
N LEU A 35 -9.85 8.47 -15.80
CA LEU A 35 -8.83 9.32 -16.40
C LEU A 35 -9.28 9.99 -17.70
N LYS A 36 -10.15 9.32 -18.47
CA LYS A 36 -10.66 9.85 -19.77
C LYS A 36 -11.84 10.79 -19.63
N GLU A 37 -12.79 10.45 -18.77
CA GLU A 37 -14.06 11.20 -18.66
C GLU A 37 -13.96 12.36 -17.68
N GLY A 38 -12.92 12.35 -16.83
CA GLY A 38 -12.78 13.28 -15.72
C GLY A 38 -13.68 12.90 -14.54
N LEU A 39 -13.39 13.52 -13.40
CA LEU A 39 -14.17 13.41 -12.18
C LEU A 39 -14.83 14.73 -11.88
N ASP A 40 -16.04 14.70 -11.34
CA ASP A 40 -16.70 15.89 -10.80
C ASP A 40 -16.05 16.25 -9.46
N ALA A 41 -14.83 16.77 -9.55
CA ALA A 41 -14.02 17.19 -8.43
C ALA A 41 -14.07 18.71 -8.27
N ASP A 42 -14.18 19.16 -7.03
CA ASP A 42 -14.23 20.60 -6.69
C ASP A 42 -12.91 21.15 -6.18
N GLY A 43 -11.90 20.28 -6.04
CA GLY A 43 -10.55 20.66 -5.61
C GLY A 43 -9.53 19.55 -5.82
N GLY A 44 -8.26 19.90 -5.70
CA GLY A 44 -7.18 18.94 -5.87
C GLY A 44 -5.89 19.35 -5.20
N ILE A 45 -5.08 18.34 -4.93
CA ILE A 45 -3.72 18.43 -4.40
C ILE A 45 -2.79 17.66 -5.35
N GLU A 46 -1.74 18.29 -5.82
CA GLU A 46 -0.65 17.62 -6.54
C GLU A 46 0.42 17.17 -5.55
N ILE A 47 0.84 15.90 -5.65
CA ILE A 47 1.89 15.32 -4.82
C ILE A 47 3.14 15.24 -5.67
N ASN A 48 3.91 16.29 -5.73
CA ASN A 48 5.21 16.48 -6.38
C ASN A 48 5.65 15.37 -7.37
N GLY A 49 4.93 15.20 -8.48
CA GLY A 49 5.22 14.19 -9.50
C GLY A 49 5.00 12.73 -9.07
N LEU A 50 4.41 12.49 -7.89
CA LEU A 50 4.08 11.15 -7.37
C LEU A 50 2.63 10.77 -7.62
N GLY A 51 1.73 11.76 -7.68
CA GLY A 51 0.31 11.52 -7.88
C GLY A 51 -0.54 12.75 -7.66
N TYR A 52 -1.84 12.53 -7.62
CA TYR A 52 -2.87 13.55 -7.41
C TYR A 52 -3.88 13.07 -6.38
N ALA A 53 -4.40 13.96 -5.56
CA ALA A 53 -5.57 13.73 -4.74
C ALA A 53 -6.67 14.69 -5.19
N LEU A 54 -7.82 14.17 -5.63
CA LEU A 54 -8.96 14.93 -6.11
C LEU A 54 -10.08 14.86 -5.09
N HIS A 55 -10.62 16.01 -4.71
CA HIS A 55 -11.71 16.09 -3.75
C HIS A 55 -13.05 15.93 -4.46
N LEU A 56 -13.83 14.94 -4.03
CA LEU A 56 -15.17 14.64 -4.52
C LEU A 56 -16.17 14.92 -3.41
N GLN A 57 -17.31 15.57 -3.77
CA GLN A 57 -18.37 15.88 -2.80
C GLN A 57 -19.42 14.77 -2.70
N GLU A 58 -19.69 14.08 -3.80
CA GLU A 58 -20.75 13.08 -3.87
C GLU A 58 -20.20 11.68 -4.09
N PRO A 59 -20.82 10.63 -3.48
CA PRO A 59 -21.98 10.67 -2.57
C PRO A 59 -21.66 11.15 -1.15
N ALA A 60 -20.38 11.31 -0.82
CA ALA A 60 -19.88 11.88 0.43
C ALA A 60 -18.51 12.49 0.20
N PRO A 61 -18.10 13.50 0.97
CA PRO A 61 -16.77 14.11 0.83
C PRO A 61 -15.66 13.08 0.96
N ILE A 62 -14.81 12.97 -0.06
CA ILE A 62 -13.70 12.01 -0.08
C ILE A 62 -12.56 12.53 -0.96
N TRP A 63 -11.33 12.24 -0.57
CA TRP A 63 -10.14 12.45 -1.37
C TRP A 63 -9.80 11.20 -2.16
N LEU A 64 -9.90 11.26 -3.49
CA LEU A 64 -9.52 10.17 -4.39
C LEU A 64 -8.06 10.35 -4.80
N VAL A 65 -7.19 9.45 -4.35
CA VAL A 65 -5.77 9.47 -4.69
C VAL A 65 -5.51 8.63 -5.93
N ILE A 66 -4.85 9.24 -6.91
CA ILE A 66 -4.46 8.64 -8.19
C ILE A 66 -2.93 8.68 -8.30
N THR A 67 -2.30 7.55 -8.53
CA THR A 67 -0.84 7.44 -8.71
C THR A 67 -0.48 6.40 -9.76
N ASP A 68 0.66 6.61 -10.43
CA ASP A 68 1.20 5.65 -11.40
C ASP A 68 2.42 4.87 -10.87
N ARG A 69 2.70 4.95 -9.55
CA ARG A 69 3.94 4.41 -8.98
C ARG A 69 4.03 2.88 -9.03
N TYR A 70 2.92 2.19 -8.86
CA TYR A 70 2.84 0.73 -8.97
C TYR A 70 2.32 0.25 -10.34
N SER A 71 2.08 1.17 -11.29
CA SER A 71 1.52 0.87 -12.59
C SER A 71 2.57 0.79 -13.69
N LYS A 72 2.28 0.00 -14.72
CA LYS A 72 3.03 0.02 -15.98
C LYS A 72 2.64 1.23 -16.82
N ARG A 73 1.37 1.63 -16.75
CA ARG A 73 0.87 2.84 -17.37
C ARG A 73 1.30 4.06 -16.57
N LYS A 74 1.63 5.12 -17.27
CA LYS A 74 1.97 6.41 -16.68
C LYS A 74 0.84 7.40 -16.90
N ILE A 75 0.61 8.28 -15.92
CA ILE A 75 -0.25 9.44 -16.07
C ILE A 75 0.39 10.35 -17.13
N THR A 76 -0.34 10.61 -18.19
CA THR A 76 0.14 11.45 -19.29
C THR A 76 0.05 12.93 -18.93
N ALA A 77 0.84 13.76 -19.61
CA ALA A 77 0.75 15.22 -19.45
C ALA A 77 -0.66 15.74 -19.74
N GLN A 78 -1.35 15.19 -20.73
CA GLN A 78 -2.72 15.60 -21.10
C GLN A 78 -3.71 15.29 -19.98
N GLU A 79 -3.59 14.12 -19.31
CA GLU A 79 -4.44 13.77 -18.17
C GLU A 79 -4.16 14.70 -16.98
N ALA A 80 -2.89 14.95 -16.69
CA ALA A 80 -2.49 15.88 -15.64
C ALA A 80 -2.97 17.31 -15.91
N GLU A 81 -2.89 17.78 -17.16
CA GLU A 81 -3.41 19.10 -17.58
C GLU A 81 -4.91 19.25 -17.31
N GLY A 82 -5.68 18.17 -17.48
CA GLY A 82 -7.12 18.16 -17.17
C GLY A 82 -7.43 18.50 -15.71
N TRP A 83 -6.53 18.21 -14.80
CA TRP A 83 -6.71 18.48 -13.36
C TRP A 83 -6.05 19.78 -12.88
N GLN A 84 -5.23 20.45 -13.72
CA GLN A 84 -4.48 21.64 -13.30
C GLN A 84 -5.39 22.76 -12.78
N SER A 85 -6.58 22.93 -13.35
CA SER A 85 -7.53 23.93 -12.90
C SER A 85 -8.14 23.64 -11.52
N LEU A 86 -8.06 22.39 -11.07
CA LEU A 86 -8.56 21.91 -9.78
C LEU A 86 -7.50 21.98 -8.69
N ILE A 87 -6.20 22.02 -9.06
CA ILE A 87 -5.09 21.97 -8.12
C ILE A 87 -5.00 23.29 -7.35
N GLY A 88 -5.52 23.28 -6.13
CA GLY A 88 -5.43 24.40 -5.19
C GLY A 88 -4.15 24.39 -4.36
N ARG A 89 -3.50 23.23 -4.22
CA ARG A 89 -2.32 23.05 -3.38
C ARG A 89 -1.36 21.99 -3.96
N ARG A 90 -0.08 22.19 -3.68
CA ARG A 90 0.97 21.20 -3.96
C ARG A 90 1.65 20.81 -2.66
N VAL A 91 1.94 19.53 -2.51
CA VAL A 91 2.65 18.99 -1.35
C VAL A 91 3.90 18.26 -1.81
N GLU A 92 4.94 18.36 -1.01
CA GLU A 92 6.19 17.64 -1.20
C GLU A 92 6.16 16.35 -0.38
N ALA A 93 6.61 15.27 -0.97
CA ALA A 93 6.79 14.00 -0.28
C ALA A 93 7.99 13.25 -0.88
N GLU A 94 8.71 12.55 -0.03
CA GLU A 94 9.69 11.57 -0.50
C GLU A 94 8.96 10.37 -1.08
N GLU A 95 9.48 9.84 -2.20
CA GLU A 95 8.81 8.71 -2.89
C GLU A 95 8.64 7.50 -1.96
N GLU A 96 9.63 7.21 -1.13
CA GLU A 96 9.55 6.09 -0.17
C GLU A 96 8.41 6.28 0.83
N ASP A 97 8.28 7.46 1.42
CA ASP A 97 7.23 7.76 2.39
C ASP A 97 5.84 7.69 1.74
N PHE A 98 5.73 8.17 0.49
CA PHE A 98 4.49 8.08 -0.27
C PHE A 98 4.11 6.62 -0.56
N LEU A 99 5.07 5.77 -0.98
CA LEU A 99 4.82 4.35 -1.21
C LEU A 99 4.42 3.60 0.06
N LEU A 100 5.05 3.91 1.20
CA LEU A 100 4.63 3.37 2.50
C LEU A 100 3.18 3.79 2.85
N ALA A 101 2.81 5.02 2.54
CA ALA A 101 1.45 5.52 2.76
C ALA A 101 0.41 4.84 1.86
N ILE A 102 0.75 4.57 0.59
CA ILE A 102 -0.09 3.77 -0.30
C ILE A 102 -0.26 2.35 0.23
N ASN A 103 0.83 1.71 0.67
CA ASN A 103 0.77 0.38 1.26
C ASN A 103 -0.09 0.33 2.52
N GLU A 104 0.05 1.32 3.41
CA GLU A 104 -0.81 1.44 4.60
C GLU A 104 -2.29 1.51 4.21
N CYS A 105 -2.64 2.37 3.26
CA CYS A 105 -4.02 2.55 2.79
C CYS A 105 -4.60 1.24 2.24
N LEU A 106 -3.90 0.57 1.33
CA LEU A 106 -4.34 -0.71 0.75
C LEU A 106 -4.44 -1.82 1.82
N SER A 107 -3.48 -1.87 2.75
CA SER A 107 -3.46 -2.87 3.83
C SER A 107 -4.60 -2.67 4.82
N LEU A 108 -4.90 -1.41 5.19
CA LEU A 108 -6.03 -1.09 6.07
C LEU A 108 -7.36 -1.40 5.37
N SER A 109 -7.48 -1.11 4.08
CA SER A 109 -8.63 -1.49 3.27
C SER A 109 -8.80 -3.01 3.21
N LEU A 110 -7.70 -3.76 3.03
CA LEU A 110 -7.72 -5.22 3.03
C LEU A 110 -8.11 -5.78 4.41
N ALA A 111 -7.61 -5.22 5.50
CA ALA A 111 -7.94 -5.65 6.85
C ALA A 111 -9.34 -5.21 7.29
N GLY A 112 -9.90 -4.17 6.66
CA GLY A 112 -11.29 -3.75 6.83
C GLY A 112 -12.27 -4.79 6.28
N GLU A 113 -13.52 -4.71 6.70
CA GLU A 113 -14.56 -5.67 6.28
C GLU A 113 -14.99 -5.48 4.81
N LEU A 114 -14.57 -4.40 4.16
CA LEU A 114 -15.00 -4.05 2.81
C LEU A 114 -14.60 -5.09 1.75
N PHE A 115 -13.45 -5.75 1.91
CA PHE A 115 -12.90 -6.65 0.90
C PHE A 115 -12.94 -8.14 1.25
N CYS A 116 -13.14 -8.49 2.52
CA CYS A 116 -13.12 -9.88 2.93
C CYS A 116 -14.14 -10.18 4.02
N GLN A 117 -15.38 -10.45 3.62
CA GLN A 117 -16.42 -10.96 4.53
C GLN A 117 -16.26 -12.47 4.81
N SER A 118 -15.41 -13.17 4.07
CA SER A 118 -15.29 -14.64 4.11
C SER A 118 -14.21 -15.16 5.06
N CYS A 119 -13.31 -14.32 5.54
CA CYS A 119 -12.24 -14.74 6.45
C CYS A 119 -12.82 -14.95 7.86
N LEU A 120 -13.37 -16.12 8.09
CA LEU A 120 -13.57 -16.60 9.47
C LEU A 120 -12.17 -16.69 10.13
N PRO A 121 -12.03 -16.23 11.38
CA PRO A 121 -10.83 -16.49 12.14
C PRO A 121 -10.61 -18.00 12.17
N GLN A 122 -9.61 -18.48 11.45
CA GLN A 122 -9.21 -19.87 11.63
C GLN A 122 -8.68 -19.98 13.05
N ALA A 123 -9.44 -20.66 13.89
CA ALA A 123 -9.02 -21.02 15.23
C ALA A 123 -7.88 -22.04 15.11
N GLY A 124 -6.67 -21.56 15.00
CA GLY A 124 -5.49 -22.42 14.89
C GLY A 124 -4.25 -21.57 14.78
N THR A 125 -3.52 -21.61 15.78
CA THR A 125 -2.13 -21.25 16.04
C THR A 125 -1.24 -21.16 14.80
N GLN A 126 -1.43 -20.12 14.03
CA GLN A 126 -0.48 -19.78 12.96
C GLN A 126 0.87 -19.30 13.55
N TYR A 127 0.85 -18.78 14.78
CA TYR A 127 2.03 -18.30 15.48
C TYR A 127 2.47 -19.29 16.54
N VAL A 128 3.41 -20.15 16.18
CA VAL A 128 4.02 -21.09 17.10
C VAL A 128 5.30 -20.44 17.64
N GLU A 129 5.31 -20.07 18.90
CA GLU A 129 6.43 -19.37 19.56
C GLU A 129 7.75 -20.10 19.36
N GLU A 130 7.78 -21.42 19.52
CA GLU A 130 8.97 -22.24 19.29
C GLU A 130 9.54 -22.12 17.87
N ARG A 131 8.68 -21.90 16.86
CA ARG A 131 9.15 -21.68 15.48
C ARG A 131 9.75 -20.30 15.32
N ILE A 132 9.15 -19.29 15.94
CA ILE A 132 9.69 -17.92 15.94
C ILE A 132 11.07 -17.93 16.62
N GLU A 133 11.22 -18.56 17.78
CA GLU A 133 12.47 -18.68 18.48
C GLU A 133 13.55 -19.40 17.63
N ARG A 134 13.18 -20.48 16.95
CA ARG A 134 14.10 -21.16 16.01
C ARG A 134 14.54 -20.22 14.88
N LEU A 135 13.63 -19.44 14.30
CA LEU A 135 13.97 -18.48 13.26
C LEU A 135 14.91 -17.39 13.80
N MET A 136 14.68 -16.90 15.02
CA MET A 136 15.58 -15.93 15.67
C MET A 136 17.00 -16.47 15.88
N HIS A 137 17.18 -17.78 16.01
CA HIS A 137 18.52 -18.41 16.08
C HIS A 137 19.12 -18.65 14.69
N LEU A 138 18.31 -18.93 13.68
CA LEU A 138 18.78 -19.30 12.35
C LEU A 138 19.07 -18.10 11.45
N LEU A 139 18.28 -17.02 11.58
CA LEU A 139 18.34 -15.87 10.67
C LEU A 139 19.58 -14.98 10.83
N PRO A 140 20.11 -14.70 12.05
CA PRO A 140 21.15 -13.68 12.22
C PRO A 140 22.38 -13.84 11.31
N PRO A 141 22.93 -15.04 11.09
CA PRO A 141 24.10 -15.19 10.22
C PRO A 141 23.79 -14.98 8.73
N MET A 142 22.50 -14.91 8.36
CA MET A 142 22.04 -14.74 6.97
C MET A 142 21.56 -13.31 6.69
N LEU A 143 21.35 -12.51 7.75
CA LEU A 143 20.86 -11.14 7.61
C LEU A 143 22.02 -10.17 7.39
N PRO A 144 21.84 -9.15 6.55
CA PRO A 144 22.82 -8.08 6.42
C PRO A 144 22.87 -7.24 7.71
N GLU A 145 24.04 -6.73 8.05
CA GLU A 145 24.18 -5.78 9.17
C GLU A 145 23.45 -4.46 8.90
N GLU A 146 23.44 -4.04 7.64
CA GLU A 146 22.75 -2.85 7.15
C GLU A 146 22.02 -3.18 5.87
N GLY A 147 20.92 -2.45 5.61
CA GLY A 147 20.19 -2.56 4.35
C GLY A 147 18.70 -2.85 4.54
N ARG A 148 18.01 -2.89 3.41
CA ARG A 148 16.58 -3.15 3.35
C ARG A 148 16.33 -4.64 3.18
N LEU A 149 15.34 -5.14 3.88
CA LEU A 149 14.92 -6.54 3.80
C LEU A 149 13.59 -6.64 3.07
N LEU A 150 13.49 -7.64 2.21
CA LEU A 150 12.26 -8.04 1.56
C LEU A 150 11.99 -9.50 1.92
N GLU A 151 10.88 -9.75 2.60
CA GLU A 151 10.36 -11.08 2.89
C GLU A 151 9.34 -11.46 1.84
N ILE A 152 9.59 -12.54 1.11
CA ILE A 152 8.68 -13.09 0.09
C ILE A 152 7.98 -14.32 0.66
N CYS A 153 6.70 -14.49 0.37
CA CYS A 153 5.85 -15.55 0.93
C CYS A 153 5.76 -15.45 2.45
N CYS A 154 5.43 -14.24 2.93
CA CYS A 154 5.36 -13.96 4.37
C CYS A 154 4.20 -14.68 5.07
N GLY A 155 3.20 -15.15 4.31
CA GLY A 155 1.96 -15.71 4.86
C GLY A 155 1.32 -14.73 5.84
N SER A 156 0.93 -15.23 7.00
CA SER A 156 0.38 -14.41 8.09
C SER A 156 1.46 -13.75 8.98
N GLY A 157 2.76 -13.83 8.63
CA GLY A 157 3.85 -13.07 9.26
C GLY A 157 4.64 -13.81 10.34
N MET A 158 4.81 -15.12 10.25
CA MET A 158 5.59 -15.87 11.26
C MET A 158 7.07 -15.50 11.23
N ALA A 159 7.70 -15.50 10.06
CA ALA A 159 9.11 -15.11 9.94
C ALA A 159 9.26 -13.60 10.13
N THR A 160 8.28 -12.82 9.68
CA THR A 160 8.20 -11.37 9.97
C THR A 160 8.32 -11.08 11.46
N GLN A 161 7.62 -11.84 12.32
CA GLN A 161 7.71 -11.66 13.76
C GLN A 161 9.12 -11.95 14.31
N ALA A 162 9.82 -12.94 13.76
CA ALA A 162 11.21 -13.19 14.13
C ALA A 162 12.13 -12.03 13.70
N LEU A 163 11.95 -11.52 12.47
CA LEU A 163 12.71 -10.39 11.96
C LEU A 163 12.49 -9.12 12.79
N LEU A 164 11.23 -8.81 13.13
CA LEU A 164 10.89 -7.67 13.99
C LEU A 164 11.54 -7.78 15.39
N ARG A 165 11.54 -8.98 15.99
CA ARG A 165 12.21 -9.21 17.29
C ARG A 165 13.73 -9.10 17.19
N LEU A 166 14.31 -9.35 16.02
CA LEU A 166 15.74 -9.14 15.74
C LEU A 166 16.08 -7.68 15.40
N GLY A 167 15.08 -6.78 15.42
CA GLY A 167 15.26 -5.35 15.18
C GLY A 167 15.19 -4.94 13.71
N HIS A 168 14.81 -5.85 12.81
CA HIS A 168 14.63 -5.55 11.40
C HIS A 168 13.18 -5.21 11.08
N ARG A 169 12.96 -4.32 10.12
CA ARG A 169 11.63 -3.93 9.62
C ARG A 169 11.52 -4.23 8.12
N PRO A 170 11.26 -5.50 7.74
CA PRO A 170 11.20 -5.88 6.34
C PRO A 170 9.99 -5.29 5.62
N MET A 171 10.10 -5.07 4.30
CA MET A 171 8.95 -5.11 3.43
C MET A 171 8.50 -6.56 3.29
N VAL A 172 7.21 -6.83 3.34
CA VAL A 172 6.68 -8.19 3.27
C VAL A 172 5.71 -8.33 2.11
N VAL A 173 5.78 -9.46 1.41
CA VAL A 173 4.97 -9.72 0.22
C VAL A 173 4.45 -11.15 0.25
N ASP A 174 3.16 -11.30 -0.02
CA ASP A 174 2.54 -12.59 -0.31
C ASP A 174 1.46 -12.46 -1.37
N SER A 175 1.25 -13.50 -2.15
CA SER A 175 0.15 -13.55 -3.11
C SER A 175 -1.16 -14.01 -2.48
N ASP A 176 -1.11 -14.62 -1.29
CA ASP A 176 -2.30 -15.07 -0.57
C ASP A 176 -2.89 -13.93 0.26
N ARG A 177 -3.89 -13.28 -0.33
CA ARG A 177 -4.63 -12.20 0.29
C ARG A 177 -5.22 -12.56 1.66
N CYS A 178 -5.65 -13.80 1.84
CA CYS A 178 -6.28 -14.23 3.09
C CYS A 178 -5.25 -14.36 4.21
N GLU A 179 -4.08 -14.90 3.92
CA GLU A 179 -2.97 -15.01 4.89
C GLU A 179 -2.50 -13.62 5.33
N VAL A 180 -2.29 -12.71 4.38
CA VAL A 180 -1.91 -11.32 4.67
C VAL A 180 -2.98 -10.63 5.52
N CYS A 181 -4.26 -10.74 5.15
CA CYS A 181 -5.38 -10.17 5.91
C CYS A 181 -5.40 -10.67 7.36
N GLN A 182 -5.15 -11.96 7.58
CA GLN A 182 -5.08 -12.55 8.92
C GLN A 182 -3.89 -11.98 9.71
N GLY A 183 -2.72 -11.85 9.08
CA GLY A 183 -1.55 -11.26 9.70
C GLY A 183 -1.76 -9.81 10.12
N LEU A 184 -2.40 -9.01 9.27
CA LEU A 184 -2.77 -7.61 9.56
C LEU A 184 -3.76 -7.53 10.71
N LYS A 185 -4.85 -8.32 10.67
CA LYS A 185 -5.87 -8.35 11.74
C LYS A 185 -5.30 -8.81 13.08
N ALA A 186 -4.32 -9.70 13.05
CA ALA A 186 -3.62 -10.17 14.24
C ALA A 186 -2.54 -9.20 14.75
N GLY A 187 -2.30 -8.07 14.07
CA GLY A 187 -1.24 -7.11 14.40
C GLY A 187 0.17 -7.70 14.26
N LYS A 188 0.35 -8.67 13.36
CA LYS A 188 1.63 -9.35 13.12
C LYS A 188 2.36 -8.83 11.90
N LEU A 189 1.66 -8.13 11.03
CA LEU A 189 2.20 -7.41 9.89
C LEU A 189 2.01 -5.92 10.10
N GLU A 190 2.99 -5.14 9.67
CA GLU A 190 2.93 -3.67 9.67
C GLU A 190 2.22 -3.22 8.38
N PRO A 191 1.08 -2.50 8.46
CA PRO A 191 0.28 -2.16 7.29
C PRO A 191 1.07 -1.45 6.19
N GLU A 192 1.92 -0.49 6.58
CA GLU A 192 2.72 0.31 5.65
C GLU A 192 3.83 -0.47 4.95
N ARG A 193 4.17 -1.66 5.47
CA ARG A 193 5.25 -2.52 4.94
C ARG A 193 4.75 -3.81 4.32
N CYS A 194 3.45 -3.92 4.08
CA CYS A 194 2.82 -5.15 3.62
C CYS A 194 2.22 -4.96 2.23
N MET A 195 2.39 -5.97 1.36
CA MET A 195 1.84 -5.96 0.01
C MET A 195 1.25 -7.32 -0.36
N VAL A 196 0.07 -7.32 -0.98
CA VAL A 196 -0.49 -8.50 -1.63
C VAL A 196 -0.12 -8.48 -3.11
N LEU A 197 0.89 -9.24 -3.45
CA LEU A 197 1.45 -9.22 -4.81
C LEU A 197 2.09 -10.57 -5.14
N ASP A 198 1.90 -11.04 -6.38
CA ASP A 198 2.66 -12.16 -6.90
C ASP A 198 4.14 -11.76 -6.99
N ALA A 199 5.01 -12.53 -6.33
CA ALA A 199 6.44 -12.27 -6.28
C ALA A 199 7.09 -12.16 -7.69
N ARG A 200 6.50 -12.78 -8.69
CA ARG A 200 6.96 -12.68 -10.10
C ARG A 200 6.76 -11.26 -10.67
N LEU A 201 5.89 -10.46 -10.08
CA LEU A 201 5.63 -9.09 -10.49
C LEU A 201 6.49 -8.05 -9.75
N LEU A 202 7.26 -8.47 -8.74
CA LEU A 202 8.07 -7.56 -7.91
C LEU A 202 8.98 -6.66 -8.75
N SER A 203 9.68 -7.22 -9.73
CA SER A 203 10.58 -6.45 -10.60
C SER A 203 9.87 -5.38 -11.43
N SER A 204 8.59 -5.56 -11.72
CA SER A 204 7.79 -4.62 -12.49
C SER A 204 7.04 -3.60 -11.65
N LYS A 205 6.75 -3.91 -10.39
CA LYS A 205 5.93 -3.09 -9.48
C LYS A 205 6.75 -2.34 -8.44
N ILE A 206 7.79 -2.94 -7.89
CA ILE A 206 8.65 -2.29 -6.88
C ILE A 206 9.69 -1.39 -7.52
N GLY A 207 9.82 -1.46 -8.84
CA GLY A 207 10.60 -0.50 -9.60
C GLY A 207 12.09 -0.44 -9.24
N ARG A 208 12.80 0.44 -9.90
CA ARG A 208 14.25 0.66 -9.80
C ARG A 208 14.71 1.30 -8.49
N ALA A 209 13.82 1.56 -7.56
CA ALA A 209 14.11 2.33 -6.35
C ALA A 209 14.56 1.47 -5.15
N HIS A 210 14.50 0.14 -5.22
CA HIS A 210 14.61 -0.70 -4.04
C HIS A 210 15.46 -1.98 -4.19
N VAL A 211 16.36 -2.03 -5.16
CA VAL A 211 17.37 -3.10 -5.24
C VAL A 211 18.75 -2.53 -5.01
#